data_f8081663c5e079e6bb82618b14974b54
#
_entry.id   f8081663c5e079e6bb82618b14974b54
#
_cell.length_a   1.000
_cell.length_b   1.000
_cell.length_c   1.000
_cell.angle_alpha   90.00
_cell.angle_beta   90.00
_cell.angle_gamma   90.00
#
_symmetry.space_group_name_H-M   'P 1'
#
loop_
_entity.id
_entity.type
_entity.pdbx_description
1 polymer ?
#
loop_
_entity_poly.entity_id
_entity_poly.type
_entity_poly.pdbx_seq_one_letter_code
_entity_poly.pdbx_strand_id
1 'polypeptide(L)' 'MDDETPEMEALTQEMRSVMAAWVADPNNPVLKQQYRDLQRRYQRLFQAYKSAQRNGVAS' A
#
# COMPACT_ATOMS: atom_id res chain seq x y z
N MET A 1 -11.68 -8.25 -13.84
CA MET A 1 -11.28 -8.23 -13.61
C MET A 1 -10.41 -7.83 -12.76
N ASP A 2 -10.36 -6.97 -12.15
CA ASP A 2 -9.40 -6.56 -11.35
C ASP A 2 -9.45 -7.14 -10.06
N ASP A 3 -8.38 -7.70 -9.61
CA ASP A 3 -8.26 -8.25 -8.31
C ASP A 3 -7.99 -7.20 -7.28
N GLU A 4 -7.63 -6.02 -7.70
CA GLU A 4 -7.28 -4.98 -6.76
C GLU A 4 -8.46 -4.09 -6.47
N THR A 5 -8.58 -3.68 -5.21
CA THR A 5 -9.61 -2.73 -4.85
C THR A 5 -9.14 -1.33 -5.20
N PRO A 6 -10.08 -0.39 -5.37
CA PRO A 6 -9.69 1.00 -5.63
C PRO A 6 -8.82 1.58 -4.53
N GLU A 7 -9.04 1.14 -3.30
CA GLU A 7 -8.23 1.61 -2.19
C GLU A 7 -6.78 1.17 -2.32
N MET A 8 -6.56 -0.08 -2.69
CA MET A 8 -5.21 -0.59 -2.86
C MET A 8 -4.52 0.13 -4.00
N GLU A 9 -5.26 0.38 -5.05
CA GLU A 9 -4.71 1.09 -6.20
C GLU A 9 -4.28 2.50 -5.82
N ALA A 10 -5.14 3.19 -5.08
CA ALA A 10 -4.82 4.54 -4.64
C ALA A 10 -3.60 4.56 -3.75
N LEU A 11 -3.49 3.58 -2.85
CA LEU A 11 -2.33 3.49 -1.99
C LEU A 11 -1.07 3.21 -2.77
N THR A 12 -1.17 2.36 -3.76
CA THR A 12 -0.01 2.04 -4.60
C THR A 12 0.50 3.29 -5.30
N GLN A 13 -0.42 4.10 -5.81
CA GLN A 13 -0.03 5.33 -6.48
C GLN A 13 0.60 6.31 -5.51
N GLU A 14 0.04 6.41 -4.32
CA GLU A 14 0.61 7.28 -3.30
C GLU A 14 2.00 6.81 -2.91
N MET A 15 2.18 5.52 -2.76
CA MET A 15 3.48 4.97 -2.41
C MET A 15 4.51 5.29 -3.49
N ARG A 16 4.11 5.21 -4.74
CA ARG A 16 5.01 5.55 -5.84
C ARG A 16 5.40 7.01 -5.80
N SER A 17 4.43 7.87 -5.54
CA SER A 17 4.69 9.30 -5.45
C SER A 17 5.67 9.61 -4.33
N VAL A 18 5.42 9.04 -3.16
CA VAL A 18 6.29 9.28 -2.02
C VAL A 18 7.68 8.70 -2.27
N MET A 19 7.72 7.53 -2.90
CA MET A 19 8.99 6.91 -3.21
C MET A 19 9.81 7.79 -4.15
N ALA A 20 9.18 8.34 -5.17
CA ALA A 20 9.87 9.20 -6.11
C ALA A 20 10.41 10.45 -5.41
N ALA A 21 9.61 11.02 -4.53
CA ALA A 21 10.05 12.19 -3.78
C ALA A 21 11.19 11.82 -2.84
N TRP A 22 11.11 10.64 -2.23
CA TRP A 22 12.14 10.20 -1.30
C TRP A 22 13.46 9.96 -2.02
N VAL A 23 13.40 9.40 -3.21
CA VAL A 23 14.61 9.18 -4.00
C VAL A 23 15.26 10.50 -4.33
N ALA A 24 14.47 11.51 -4.58
CA ALA A 24 14.99 12.85 -4.88
C ALA A 24 15.52 13.54 -3.64
N ASP A 25 15.01 13.19 -2.46
CA ASP A 25 15.40 13.80 -1.22
C ASP A 25 15.57 12.75 -0.13
N PRO A 26 16.61 11.94 -0.22
CA PRO A 26 16.74 10.78 0.69
C PRO A 26 17.01 11.15 2.13
N ASN A 27 17.37 12.39 2.39
CA ASN A 27 17.63 12.82 3.76
C ASN A 27 16.40 13.35 4.46
N ASN A 28 15.26 13.31 3.80
CA ASN A 28 14.05 13.88 4.37
C ASN A 28 13.34 12.83 5.23
N PRO A 29 13.33 13.01 6.56
CA PRO A 29 12.70 12.01 7.43
C PRO A 29 11.18 11.98 7.30
N VAL A 30 10.59 13.08 6.85
CA VAL A 30 9.15 13.12 6.68
C VAL A 30 8.72 12.16 5.58
N LEU A 31 9.45 12.14 4.49
CA LEU A 31 9.13 11.25 3.38
C LEU A 31 9.29 9.80 3.77
N LYS A 32 10.33 9.51 4.54
CA LYS A 32 10.53 8.17 5.04
C LYS A 32 9.36 7.71 5.90
N GLN A 33 8.91 8.60 6.77
CA GLN A 33 7.80 8.30 7.65
C GLN A 33 6.52 8.09 6.85
N GLN A 34 6.30 8.94 5.87
CA GLN A 34 5.12 8.82 5.02
C GLN A 34 5.10 7.48 4.29
N TYR A 35 6.24 7.10 3.76
CA TYR A 35 6.31 5.84 3.03
C TYR A 35 6.02 4.67 3.96
N ARG A 36 6.53 4.71 5.17
CA ARG A 36 6.29 3.65 6.14
C ARG A 36 4.82 3.54 6.51
N ASP A 37 4.18 4.69 6.70
CA ASP A 37 2.76 4.71 7.01
C ASP A 37 1.94 4.11 5.88
N LEU A 38 2.28 4.48 4.66
CA LEU A 38 1.57 3.95 3.50
C LEU A 38 1.79 2.45 3.36
N GLN A 39 3.01 2.02 3.61
CA GLN A 39 3.33 0.60 3.55
C GLN A 39 2.51 -0.19 4.55
N ARG A 40 2.35 0.36 5.74
CA ARG A 40 1.58 -0.27 6.78
C ARG A 40 0.12 -0.39 6.38
N ARG A 41 -0.42 0.67 5.80
CA ARG A 41 -1.80 0.65 5.33
C ARG A 41 -1.99 -0.36 4.23
N TYR A 42 -1.03 -0.43 3.32
CA TYR A 42 -1.10 -1.36 2.23
C TYR A 42 -1.11 -2.79 2.74
N GLN A 43 -0.24 -3.09 3.68
CA GLN A 43 -0.18 -4.43 4.25
C GLN A 43 -1.49 -4.82 4.90
N ARG A 44 -2.10 -3.89 5.60
CA ARG A 44 -3.37 -4.14 6.25
C ARG A 44 -4.46 -4.47 5.25
N LEU A 45 -4.53 -3.67 4.22
CA LEU A 45 -5.53 -3.90 3.18
C LEU A 45 -5.28 -5.22 2.46
N PHE A 46 -4.02 -5.50 2.20
CA PHE A 46 -3.66 -6.73 1.52
C PHE A 46 -4.05 -7.94 2.34
N GLN A 47 -3.82 -7.89 3.63
CA GLN A 47 -4.17 -9.00 4.50
C GLN A 47 -5.68 -9.17 4.60
N ALA A 48 -6.39 -8.07 4.68
CA ALA A 48 -7.85 -8.13 4.70
C ALA A 48 -8.39 -8.74 3.42
N TYR A 49 -7.81 -8.34 2.31
CA TYR A 49 -8.21 -8.85 1.01
C TYR A 49 -7.93 -10.35 0.91
N LYS A 50 -6.77 -10.76 1.36
CA LYS A 50 -6.38 -12.16 1.35
C LYS A 50 -7.29 -13.00 2.24
N SER A 51 -7.60 -12.46 3.39
CA SER A 51 -8.46 -13.15 4.34
C SER A 51 -9.85 -13.37 3.75
N ALA A 52 -10.37 -12.34 3.11
CA ALA A 52 -11.69 -12.44 2.50
C ALA A 52 -11.68 -13.47 1.39
N GLN A 53 -10.64 -13.48 0.59
CA GLN A 53 -10.54 -14.44 -0.49
C GLN A 53 -10.41 -15.85 0.04
N ARG A 54 -9.62 -16.01 1.07
CA ARG A 54 -9.41 -17.31 1.65
C ARG A 54 -10.69 -17.86 2.24
N ASN A 55 -11.44 -17.01 2.91
CA ASN A 55 -12.72 -17.44 3.47
C ASN A 55 -13.66 -17.91 2.39
N GLY A 56 -13.68 -17.21 1.28
CA GLY A 56 -14.54 -17.60 0.18
C GLY A 56 -14.13 -18.90 -0.43
N VAL A 57 -12.84 -19.14 -0.52
CA VAL A 57 -12.33 -20.36 -1.14
C VAL A 57 -12.43 -21.53 -0.19
N ALA A 58 -12.20 -21.29 1.07
CA ALA A 58 -12.16 -22.36 2.03
C ALA A 58 -13.51 -23.01 2.24
N SER A 59 -14.57 -22.31 1.95
CA SER A 59 -15.89 -22.91 2.09
C SER A 59 -16.23 -23.77 0.90
#